data_2bff3bd4d2e06e8d51c803a09594cfae
#
_entry.id   2bff3bd4d2e06e8d51c803a09594cfae
#
_cell.length_a   1.000
_cell.length_b   1.000
_cell.length_c   1.000
_cell.angle_alpha   90.00
_cell.angle_beta   90.00
_cell.angle_gamma   90.00
#
_symmetry.space_group_name_H-M   'P 1'
#
loop_
_entity.id
_entity.type
_entity.pdbx_description
1 polymer ?
#
loop_
_entity_poly.entity_id
_entity_poly.type
_entity_poly.pdbx_seq_one_letter_code
_entity_poly.pdbx_strand_id
1 'polypeptide(L)'
;MHHLRALVGVGLAGLAAGVPLTDKISVKPRQAPGAQNVVYWGQNGGGTIENNDLAAYCQPNSGIDVLVLAFLYQFGNGGNIPSGTIGQSCYISTSGQGQNCEALTAAIHTCQSAGVKIILSLGGATSSYSLQTQAQAEQIGQYLWDSYGNSGNKTVQRPFGSNFVNGFDFDIEVNGGSSQYYQYMIAKLRANFASDKSNTYLITGAPQCPIPEPNMGVIISNSVFDHLYVQFYNNNNYTVPCALGINGNAPFNYNNWTSFIADTPSAGAKIFIGVPASPLASTGTPSGAQYYAAPEQLAAIVGEYRSDAHFGGIMMWSAGFSDANVNNGCTYAQQAKSILVNGAPCPSSGPPSSTPATPPGPTATTMPSSTSVSSPTASPTGGTVPQWGQCGGEGYSGPTQCVPPYQCVKQGDWWSSCR
;
A
#
# COMPACT_ATOMS: atom_id res chain seq x y z
N MET A 1 71.33 1.35 -44.10
CA MET A 1 72.40 1.05 -43.13
C MET A 1 71.76 0.49 -41.87
N HIS A 2 71.85 -0.78 -41.71
CA HIS A 2 72.31 -1.56 -40.51
C HIS A 2 71.45 -1.31 -39.27
N HIS A 3 70.92 -2.25 -38.51
CA HIS A 3 71.29 -3.69 -38.27
C HIS A 3 70.09 -4.47 -37.70
N LEU A 4 70.00 -5.68 -38.15
CA LEU A 4 69.23 -6.81 -37.63
C LEU A 4 69.83 -7.26 -36.27
N ARG A 5 69.01 -7.57 -35.28
CA ARG A 5 69.30 -8.52 -34.21
C ARG A 5 68.07 -9.28 -33.78
N ALA A 6 68.07 -10.54 -34.05
CA ALA A 6 67.21 -11.58 -33.51
C ALA A 6 67.61 -11.90 -32.07
N LEU A 7 66.67 -12.21 -31.19
CA LEU A 7 66.88 -12.92 -29.96
C LEU A 7 65.78 -13.95 -29.75
N VAL A 8 66.22 -15.17 -29.67
CA VAL A 8 65.49 -16.40 -29.34
C VAL A 8 65.14 -16.35 -27.85
N GLY A 9 63.93 -16.65 -27.49
CA GLY A 9 63.46 -16.73 -26.10
C GLY A 9 62.54 -17.96 -25.90
N VAL A 10 62.98 -18.84 -25.09
CA VAL A 10 62.56 -20.21 -24.70
C VAL A 10 61.14 -20.22 -24.17
N GLY A 11 60.30 -21.16 -24.63
CA GLY A 11 58.97 -21.42 -24.09
C GLY A 11 59.05 -22.16 -22.73
N LEU A 12 58.24 -21.65 -21.79
CA LEU A 12 57.80 -22.40 -20.60
C LEU A 12 56.30 -22.68 -20.74
N ALA A 13 55.98 -23.96 -20.89
CA ALA A 13 54.60 -24.46 -20.78
C ALA A 13 54.24 -24.52 -19.30
N GLY A 14 53.35 -23.58 -18.87
CA GLY A 14 52.73 -23.61 -17.55
C GLY A 14 51.38 -24.32 -17.65
N LEU A 15 51.22 -25.43 -16.96
CA LEU A 15 49.96 -26.13 -16.73
C LEU A 15 49.07 -25.26 -15.88
N ALA A 16 48.03 -24.66 -16.47
CA ALA A 16 46.95 -23.99 -15.73
C ALA A 16 45.96 -25.07 -15.26
N ALA A 17 45.97 -25.37 -13.96
CA ALA A 17 44.92 -26.13 -13.30
C ALA A 17 43.66 -25.27 -13.29
N GLY A 18 42.62 -25.66 -14.01
CA GLY A 18 41.31 -25.03 -14.00
C GLY A 18 40.64 -25.24 -12.64
N VAL A 19 40.45 -24.14 -11.91
CA VAL A 19 39.56 -24.08 -10.73
C VAL A 19 38.13 -23.94 -11.27
N PRO A 20 37.18 -24.80 -10.89
CA PRO A 20 35.80 -24.64 -11.29
C PRO A 20 35.23 -23.43 -10.56
N LEU A 21 34.99 -22.34 -11.27
CA LEU A 21 34.16 -21.21 -10.82
C LEU A 21 32.70 -21.65 -10.77
N THR A 22 32.27 -22.17 -9.64
CA THR A 22 30.84 -22.32 -9.29
C THR A 22 30.48 -21.42 -8.13
N ASP A 23 30.81 -20.15 -8.22
CA ASP A 23 30.12 -19.15 -7.43
C ASP A 23 28.94 -18.62 -8.26
N LYS A 24 27.76 -19.17 -7.98
CA LYS A 24 26.51 -18.54 -8.37
C LYS A 24 26.49 -17.18 -7.67
N ILE A 25 26.84 -16.12 -8.41
CA ILE A 25 26.61 -14.74 -7.98
C ILE A 25 25.11 -14.62 -7.80
N SER A 26 24.67 -14.70 -6.55
CA SER A 26 23.31 -14.33 -6.16
C SER A 26 23.19 -12.82 -6.40
N VAL A 27 22.71 -12.45 -7.57
CA VAL A 27 22.34 -11.06 -7.86
C VAL A 27 21.12 -10.77 -6.99
N LYS A 28 21.34 -10.11 -5.83
CA LYS A 28 20.24 -9.56 -5.05
C LYS A 28 19.43 -8.65 -5.98
N PRO A 29 18.10 -8.82 -6.08
CA PRO A 29 17.26 -7.93 -6.85
C PRO A 29 17.54 -6.50 -6.40
N ARG A 30 17.90 -5.62 -7.33
CA ARG A 30 18.20 -4.22 -7.00
C ARG A 30 16.90 -3.53 -6.62
N GLN A 31 16.79 -3.05 -5.39
CA GLN A 31 15.66 -2.22 -4.97
C GLN A 31 15.57 -1.02 -5.92
N ALA A 32 14.38 -0.74 -6.45
CA ALA A 32 14.16 0.50 -7.20
C ALA A 32 14.44 1.68 -6.25
N PRO A 33 15.38 2.59 -6.58
CA PRO A 33 15.70 3.69 -5.69
C PRO A 33 14.46 4.52 -5.39
N GLY A 34 14.09 4.63 -4.12
CA GLY A 34 12.98 5.44 -3.66
C GLY A 34 11.57 4.82 -3.73
N ALA A 35 11.43 3.54 -4.10
CA ALA A 35 10.15 2.85 -4.04
C ALA A 35 9.61 2.78 -2.60
N GLN A 36 8.35 3.17 -2.41
CA GLN A 36 7.73 3.35 -1.10
C GLN A 36 6.52 2.43 -0.94
N ASN A 37 6.25 2.03 0.31
CA ASN A 37 5.03 1.37 0.72
C ASN A 37 4.10 2.39 1.37
N VAL A 38 2.96 2.65 0.74
CA VAL A 38 1.98 3.66 1.13
C VAL A 38 0.73 2.96 1.67
N VAL A 39 0.26 3.37 2.82
CA VAL A 39 -0.91 2.75 3.47
C VAL A 39 -1.93 3.81 3.86
N TYR A 40 -3.17 3.64 3.43
CA TYR A 40 -4.29 4.43 3.92
C TYR A 40 -4.69 3.99 5.32
N TRP A 41 -4.90 4.96 6.21
CA TRP A 41 -5.31 4.75 7.59
C TRP A 41 -6.42 5.73 7.98
N GLY A 42 -7.34 5.30 8.81
CA GLY A 42 -8.38 6.16 9.37
C GLY A 42 -9.80 5.74 9.04
N GLN A 43 -9.98 4.64 8.30
CA GLN A 43 -11.29 4.14 7.91
C GLN A 43 -11.40 2.64 8.21
N ASN A 44 -12.47 2.24 8.89
CA ASN A 44 -12.79 0.86 9.18
C ASN A 44 -13.92 0.36 8.29
N GLY A 45 -13.79 -0.84 7.76
CA GLY A 45 -14.80 -1.44 6.90
C GLY A 45 -14.72 -2.95 6.88
N GLY A 46 -15.76 -3.62 6.35
CA GLY A 46 -15.79 -5.06 6.17
C GLY A 46 -15.60 -5.88 7.45
N GLY A 47 -15.94 -5.33 8.63
CA GLY A 47 -15.75 -5.99 9.91
C GLY A 47 -14.31 -5.94 10.45
N THR A 48 -13.40 -5.23 9.76
CA THR A 48 -12.02 -5.04 10.18
C THR A 48 -11.89 -3.71 10.91
N ILE A 49 -11.27 -3.73 12.08
CA ILE A 49 -11.00 -2.55 12.91
C ILE A 49 -9.49 -2.37 12.95
N GLU A 50 -9.02 -1.27 12.39
CA GLU A 50 -7.60 -0.91 12.48
C GLU A 50 -7.24 -0.46 13.90
N ASN A 51 -5.96 -0.53 14.23
CA ASN A 51 -5.46 0.04 15.47
C ASN A 51 -5.67 1.55 15.45
N ASN A 52 -6.42 2.08 16.43
CA ASN A 52 -6.67 3.52 16.54
C ASN A 52 -5.42 4.32 16.97
N ASP A 53 -4.37 3.66 17.43
CA ASP A 53 -3.06 4.28 17.66
C ASP A 53 -2.24 4.27 16.37
N LEU A 54 -2.22 5.42 15.67
CA LEU A 54 -1.41 5.59 14.46
C LEU A 54 0.08 5.28 14.69
N ALA A 55 0.61 5.51 15.90
CA ALA A 55 2.03 5.28 16.20
C ALA A 55 2.43 3.79 16.09
N ALA A 56 1.47 2.87 16.21
CA ALA A 56 1.71 1.44 15.99
C ALA A 56 2.17 1.13 14.56
N TYR A 57 1.74 1.93 13.59
CA TYR A 57 2.10 1.79 12.16
C TYR A 57 3.44 2.42 11.79
N CYS A 58 4.07 3.12 12.73
CA CYS A 58 5.33 3.83 12.50
C CYS A 58 6.54 3.14 13.18
N GLN A 59 6.35 1.92 13.66
CA GLN A 59 7.43 1.13 14.24
C GLN A 59 8.42 0.69 13.14
N PRO A 60 9.71 0.49 13.46
CA PRO A 60 10.74 0.15 12.46
C PRO A 60 10.42 -1.07 11.60
N ASN A 61 9.62 -2.00 12.12
CA ASN A 61 9.22 -3.22 11.44
C ASN A 61 7.82 -3.17 10.79
N SER A 62 7.12 -2.02 10.84
CA SER A 62 5.78 -1.90 10.23
C SER A 62 5.81 -2.09 8.72
N GLY A 63 6.94 -1.78 8.09
CA GLY A 63 7.10 -1.84 6.66
C GLY A 63 6.46 -0.68 5.90
N ILE A 64 6.06 0.39 6.58
CA ILE A 64 5.32 1.52 6.03
C ILE A 64 6.24 2.73 5.88
N ASP A 65 6.23 3.38 4.72
CA ASP A 65 7.01 4.58 4.44
C ASP A 65 6.15 5.85 4.45
N VAL A 66 4.87 5.71 4.09
CA VAL A 66 3.90 6.80 4.02
C VAL A 66 2.56 6.33 4.59
N LEU A 67 2.00 7.11 5.50
CA LEU A 67 0.63 6.96 5.97
C LEU A 67 -0.24 8.08 5.39
N VAL A 68 -1.34 7.69 4.77
CA VAL A 68 -2.34 8.61 4.23
C VAL A 68 -3.54 8.61 5.17
N LEU A 69 -3.73 9.75 5.84
CA LEU A 69 -4.83 9.91 6.80
C LEU A 69 -6.15 10.15 6.07
N ALA A 70 -7.10 9.26 6.20
CA ALA A 70 -8.39 9.26 5.52
C ALA A 70 -9.53 9.58 6.52
N PHE A 71 -10.42 10.51 6.27
CA PHE A 71 -10.50 11.51 5.20
C PHE A 71 -11.06 12.83 5.72
N LEU A 72 -10.71 13.94 5.04
CA LEU A 72 -11.55 15.12 5.01
C LEU A 72 -12.54 14.97 3.84
N TYR A 73 -13.74 14.47 4.12
CA TYR A 73 -14.70 14.04 3.09
C TYR A 73 -15.84 15.03 2.84
N GLN A 74 -15.88 16.15 3.56
CA GLN A 74 -16.91 17.17 3.39
C GLN A 74 -16.28 18.54 3.20
N PHE A 75 -16.39 19.10 1.99
CA PHE A 75 -15.93 20.44 1.65
C PHE A 75 -16.56 20.94 0.34
N GLY A 76 -16.46 22.23 0.10
CA GLY A 76 -17.11 22.86 -1.05
C GLY A 76 -18.61 23.05 -0.81
N ASN A 77 -19.51 22.45 -1.48
CA ASN A 77 -20.98 22.41 -1.28
C ASN A 77 -21.57 23.46 -0.29
N GLY A 78 -21.08 24.73 -0.33
CA GLY A 78 -21.44 25.79 0.61
C GLY A 78 -20.55 25.89 1.86
N GLY A 79 -19.60 24.98 2.09
CA GLY A 79 -18.65 24.99 3.21
C GLY A 79 -17.20 25.05 2.74
N ASN A 80 -16.45 26.07 3.15
CA ASN A 80 -15.05 26.29 2.73
C ASN A 80 -14.02 25.72 3.73
N ILE A 81 -14.51 25.09 4.79
CA ILE A 81 -13.66 24.44 5.80
C ILE A 81 -13.81 22.93 5.63
N PRO A 82 -12.79 22.21 5.16
CA PRO A 82 -12.83 20.76 5.05
C PRO A 82 -13.03 20.11 6.42
N SER A 83 -13.97 19.18 6.49
CA SER A 83 -14.33 18.45 7.70
C SER A 83 -14.43 16.96 7.44
N GLY A 84 -14.37 16.15 8.50
CA GLY A 84 -14.40 14.71 8.37
C GLY A 84 -14.01 13.99 9.65
N THR A 85 -13.83 12.69 9.55
CA THR A 85 -13.38 11.84 10.66
C THR A 85 -12.14 11.08 10.23
N ILE A 86 -11.11 11.12 11.04
CA ILE A 86 -9.82 10.47 10.81
C ILE A 86 -9.58 9.49 11.95
N GLY A 87 -9.47 8.20 11.63
CA GLY A 87 -9.46 7.15 12.62
C GLY A 87 -10.82 6.98 13.30
N GLN A 88 -10.81 6.38 14.48
CA GLN A 88 -12.04 6.10 15.22
C GLN A 88 -12.49 7.24 16.12
N SER A 89 -11.66 8.27 16.34
CA SER A 89 -11.90 9.26 17.38
C SER A 89 -11.75 10.70 16.95
N CYS A 90 -10.84 11.02 16.02
CA CYS A 90 -10.56 12.41 15.65
C CYS A 90 -11.60 12.92 14.66
N TYR A 91 -12.50 13.76 15.11
CA TYR A 91 -13.51 14.43 14.28
C TYR A 91 -13.11 15.88 14.03
N ILE A 92 -13.09 16.27 12.77
CA ILE A 92 -12.87 17.65 12.33
C ILE A 92 -14.22 18.25 11.96
N SER A 93 -14.65 19.25 12.71
CA SER A 93 -15.94 19.91 12.51
C SER A 93 -15.92 20.86 11.30
N THR A 94 -17.10 21.30 10.86
CA THR A 94 -17.26 22.32 9.80
C THR A 94 -16.75 23.72 10.20
N SER A 95 -16.43 23.94 11.49
CA SER A 95 -15.69 25.12 11.95
C SER A 95 -14.17 24.94 11.96
N GLY A 96 -13.68 23.76 11.58
CA GLY A 96 -12.27 23.40 11.58
C GLY A 96 -11.71 22.98 12.94
N GLN A 97 -12.56 22.86 13.96
CA GLN A 97 -12.14 22.40 15.28
C GLN A 97 -11.97 20.89 15.31
N GLY A 98 -10.81 20.41 15.77
CA GLY A 98 -10.58 19.02 16.10
C GLY A 98 -11.22 18.63 17.43
N GLN A 99 -11.88 17.48 17.46
CA GLN A 99 -12.46 16.87 18.66
C GLN A 99 -11.87 15.49 18.85
N ASN A 100 -11.38 15.18 20.05
CA ASN A 100 -10.70 13.93 20.41
C ASN A 100 -9.51 13.58 19.48
N CYS A 101 -8.74 14.60 19.08
CA CYS A 101 -7.62 14.45 18.15
C CYS A 101 -6.25 14.38 18.85
N GLU A 102 -6.19 14.43 20.18
CA GLU A 102 -4.96 14.53 20.96
C GLU A 102 -4.03 13.32 20.73
N ALA A 103 -4.59 12.11 20.75
CA ALA A 103 -3.83 10.88 20.50
C ALA A 103 -3.28 10.86 19.06
N LEU A 104 -4.09 11.21 18.07
CA LEU A 104 -3.66 11.33 16.68
C LEU A 104 -2.56 12.39 16.52
N THR A 105 -2.70 13.55 17.18
CA THR A 105 -1.71 14.63 17.17
C THR A 105 -0.35 14.15 17.69
N ALA A 106 -0.34 13.45 18.82
CA ALA A 106 0.90 12.88 19.39
C ALA A 106 1.52 11.83 18.46
N ALA A 107 0.69 10.97 17.87
CA ALA A 107 1.12 9.92 16.96
C ALA A 107 1.72 10.47 15.65
N ILE A 108 1.17 11.55 15.08
CA ILE A 108 1.73 12.22 13.89
C ILE A 108 3.20 12.61 14.15
N HIS A 109 3.47 13.25 15.28
CA HIS A 109 4.85 13.63 15.65
C HIS A 109 5.76 12.40 15.79
N THR A 110 5.28 11.34 16.43
CA THR A 110 6.01 10.08 16.60
C THR A 110 6.36 9.46 15.24
N CYS A 111 5.40 9.39 14.33
CA CYS A 111 5.59 8.84 12.99
C CYS A 111 6.61 9.63 12.17
N GLN A 112 6.49 10.96 12.16
CA GLN A 112 7.42 11.81 11.44
C GLN A 112 8.84 11.72 12.03
N SER A 113 8.97 11.61 13.36
CA SER A 113 10.25 11.37 14.01
C SER A 113 10.88 10.01 13.66
N ALA A 114 10.05 9.02 13.36
CA ALA A 114 10.47 7.71 12.86
C ALA A 114 10.77 7.70 11.34
N GLY A 115 10.62 8.84 10.65
CA GLY A 115 10.86 8.97 9.20
C GLY A 115 9.67 8.57 8.31
N VAL A 116 8.51 8.26 8.89
CA VAL A 116 7.28 7.97 8.15
C VAL A 116 6.60 9.28 7.76
N LYS A 117 6.31 9.45 6.46
CA LYS A 117 5.58 10.64 5.99
C LYS A 117 4.10 10.53 6.31
N ILE A 118 3.51 11.64 6.74
CA ILE A 118 2.09 11.77 7.01
C ILE A 118 1.45 12.66 5.94
N ILE A 119 0.51 12.13 5.19
CA ILE A 119 -0.24 12.82 4.14
C ILE A 119 -1.70 12.89 4.57
N LEU A 120 -2.36 14.02 4.36
CA LEU A 120 -3.78 14.19 4.68
C LEU A 120 -4.61 14.09 3.41
N SER A 121 -5.57 13.16 3.37
CA SER A 121 -6.40 12.90 2.21
C SER A 121 -7.73 13.64 2.24
N LEU A 122 -8.10 14.17 1.07
CA LEU A 122 -9.39 14.81 0.80
C LEU A 122 -10.20 13.93 -0.15
N GLY A 123 -11.47 13.69 0.20
CA GLY A 123 -12.39 12.98 -0.68
C GLY A 123 -12.85 11.64 -0.12
N GLY A 124 -12.52 10.56 -0.83
CA GLY A 124 -13.05 9.20 -0.60
C GLY A 124 -14.35 8.94 -1.35
N ALA A 125 -14.92 7.77 -1.16
CA ALA A 125 -16.09 7.26 -1.89
C ALA A 125 -17.43 7.98 -1.59
N THR A 126 -17.43 9.03 -0.76
CA THR A 126 -18.66 9.79 -0.44
C THR A 126 -18.90 10.92 -1.45
N SER A 127 -20.17 11.38 -1.57
CA SER A 127 -20.55 12.48 -2.45
C SER A 127 -20.67 13.84 -1.72
N SER A 128 -20.05 14.01 -0.55
CA SER A 128 -20.24 15.19 0.30
C SER A 128 -19.28 16.34 0.00
N TYR A 129 -18.56 16.27 -1.12
CA TYR A 129 -17.61 17.31 -1.53
C TYR A 129 -17.83 17.72 -2.99
N SER A 130 -17.62 19.00 -3.27
CA SER A 130 -17.50 19.54 -4.63
C SER A 130 -16.93 20.95 -4.58
N LEU A 131 -16.42 21.45 -5.72
CA LEU A 131 -15.93 22.81 -5.86
C LEU A 131 -16.76 23.54 -6.90
N GLN A 132 -17.22 24.76 -6.58
CA GLN A 132 -18.13 25.52 -7.43
C GLN A 132 -17.44 26.65 -8.21
N THR A 133 -16.32 27.15 -7.70
CA THR A 133 -15.58 28.26 -8.29
C THR A 133 -14.08 28.16 -8.02
N GLN A 134 -13.30 28.84 -8.85
CA GLN A 134 -11.86 29.01 -8.63
C GLN A 134 -11.57 29.65 -7.27
N ALA A 135 -12.26 30.73 -6.93
CA ALA A 135 -12.05 31.46 -5.67
C ALA A 135 -12.29 30.55 -4.45
N GLN A 136 -13.31 29.68 -4.50
CA GLN A 136 -13.56 28.70 -3.45
C GLN A 136 -12.41 27.68 -3.34
N ALA A 137 -11.94 27.18 -4.47
CA ALA A 137 -10.84 26.23 -4.51
C ALA A 137 -9.55 26.82 -3.90
N GLU A 138 -9.21 28.05 -4.28
CA GLU A 138 -8.05 28.78 -3.74
C GLU A 138 -8.20 29.05 -2.23
N GLN A 139 -9.40 29.42 -1.77
CA GLN A 139 -9.69 29.64 -0.35
C GLN A 139 -9.53 28.37 0.46
N ILE A 140 -10.04 27.23 -0.03
CA ILE A 140 -9.87 25.93 0.63
C ILE A 140 -8.40 25.51 0.64
N GLY A 141 -7.67 25.71 -0.47
CA GLY A 141 -6.23 25.42 -0.54
C GLY A 141 -5.42 26.26 0.45
N GLN A 142 -5.77 27.55 0.63
CA GLN A 142 -5.16 28.39 1.66
C GLN A 142 -5.48 27.89 3.07
N TYR A 143 -6.75 27.54 3.32
CA TYR A 143 -7.18 27.03 4.63
C TYR A 143 -6.46 25.71 4.99
N LEU A 144 -6.32 24.80 4.06
CA LEU A 144 -5.59 23.54 4.26
C LEU A 144 -4.14 23.80 4.67
N TRP A 145 -3.47 24.74 4.00
CA TRP A 145 -2.11 25.14 4.37
C TRP A 145 -2.04 25.75 5.77
N ASP A 146 -2.98 26.64 6.09
CA ASP A 146 -2.98 27.32 7.38
C ASP A 146 -3.30 26.37 8.55
N SER A 147 -4.18 25.41 8.34
CA SER A 147 -4.64 24.46 9.37
C SER A 147 -3.72 23.25 9.54
N TYR A 148 -3.11 22.77 8.46
CA TYR A 148 -2.37 21.50 8.47
C TYR A 148 -0.94 21.61 7.93
N GLY A 149 -0.58 22.70 7.29
CA GLY A 149 0.78 22.99 6.82
C GLY A 149 1.63 23.70 7.89
N ASN A 150 2.91 23.97 7.54
CA ASN A 150 3.83 24.75 8.38
C ASN A 150 3.68 26.27 8.11
N SER A 151 2.45 26.77 8.07
CA SER A 151 2.16 28.17 7.73
C SER A 151 2.54 29.18 8.83
N GLY A 152 2.61 28.73 10.08
CA GLY A 152 2.75 29.62 11.24
C GLY A 152 1.51 30.48 11.54
N ASN A 153 0.42 30.32 10.79
CA ASN A 153 -0.84 31.05 11.02
C ASN A 153 -1.49 30.62 12.34
N LYS A 154 -1.77 31.57 13.20
CA LYS A 154 -2.40 31.35 14.52
C LYS A 154 -3.86 31.78 14.56
N THR A 155 -4.42 32.25 13.44
CA THR A 155 -5.79 32.77 13.38
C THR A 155 -6.81 31.73 12.95
N VAL A 156 -6.35 30.58 12.46
CA VAL A 156 -7.20 29.43 12.09
C VAL A 156 -7.07 28.30 13.10
N GLN A 157 -8.11 27.44 13.13
CA GLN A 157 -8.06 26.22 13.93
C GLN A 157 -7.01 25.26 13.34
N ARG A 158 -6.25 24.63 14.22
CA ARG A 158 -5.22 23.64 13.86
C ARG A 158 -5.53 22.33 14.61
N PRO A 159 -6.27 21.41 13.97
CA PRO A 159 -6.71 20.16 14.62
C PRO A 159 -5.56 19.28 15.15
N PHE A 160 -4.38 19.36 14.52
CA PHE A 160 -3.18 18.65 14.95
C PHE A 160 -2.19 19.51 15.73
N GLY A 161 -2.67 20.58 16.34
CA GLY A 161 -1.84 21.48 17.15
C GLY A 161 -0.71 22.14 16.35
N SER A 162 0.51 22.03 16.84
CA SER A 162 1.72 22.56 16.15
C SER A 162 2.25 21.64 15.05
N ASN A 163 1.77 20.40 14.95
CA ASN A 163 2.20 19.49 13.90
C ASN A 163 1.70 19.96 12.53
N PHE A 164 2.46 19.59 11.48
CA PHE A 164 2.05 19.77 10.09
C PHE A 164 2.20 18.45 9.34
N VAL A 165 1.42 18.29 8.26
CA VAL A 165 1.48 17.11 7.40
C VAL A 165 2.54 17.27 6.32
N ASN A 166 3.06 16.16 5.80
CA ASN A 166 4.07 16.15 4.73
C ASN A 166 3.47 16.35 3.33
N GLY A 167 2.16 16.56 3.23
CA GLY A 167 1.48 16.81 1.96
C GLY A 167 -0.01 16.57 2.03
N PHE A 168 -0.65 16.74 0.88
CA PHE A 168 -2.08 16.55 0.72
C PHE A 168 -2.34 15.56 -0.41
N ASP A 169 -3.28 14.66 -0.16
CA ASP A 169 -3.74 13.66 -1.10
C ASP A 169 -5.15 14.02 -1.60
N PHE A 170 -5.42 13.67 -2.84
CA PHE A 170 -6.70 13.88 -3.51
C PHE A 170 -7.26 12.52 -3.94
N ASP A 171 -8.19 12.00 -3.15
CA ASP A 171 -8.94 10.78 -3.44
C ASP A 171 -10.35 11.17 -3.93
N ILE A 172 -10.40 11.72 -5.14
CA ILE A 172 -11.64 12.27 -5.71
C ILE A 172 -12.31 11.18 -6.54
N GLU A 173 -13.27 10.50 -5.92
CA GLU A 173 -14.00 9.37 -6.51
C GLU A 173 -15.38 9.75 -7.04
N VAL A 174 -15.85 10.97 -6.76
CA VAL A 174 -17.13 11.47 -7.22
C VAL A 174 -16.91 12.76 -7.99
N ASN A 175 -17.24 12.74 -9.29
CA ASN A 175 -17.17 13.91 -10.13
C ASN A 175 -18.51 14.66 -10.12
N GLY A 176 -18.70 15.55 -9.15
CA GLY A 176 -19.88 16.44 -9.05
C GLY A 176 -19.91 17.57 -10.11
N GLY A 177 -19.20 17.43 -11.24
CA GLY A 177 -19.09 18.46 -12.27
C GLY A 177 -18.08 19.57 -11.96
N SER A 178 -17.30 19.42 -10.88
CA SER A 178 -16.40 20.45 -10.36
C SER A 178 -14.92 20.06 -10.40
N SER A 179 -14.56 18.96 -11.06
CA SER A 179 -13.15 18.48 -11.13
C SER A 179 -12.20 19.53 -11.74
N GLN A 180 -12.69 20.39 -12.60
CA GLN A 180 -11.91 21.49 -13.19
C GLN A 180 -11.37 22.51 -12.17
N TYR A 181 -11.96 22.63 -10.98
CA TYR A 181 -11.54 23.61 -9.99
C TYR A 181 -10.43 23.11 -9.05
N TYR A 182 -10.21 21.80 -8.93
CA TYR A 182 -9.16 21.27 -8.07
C TYR A 182 -7.75 21.75 -8.47
N GLN A 183 -7.51 22.02 -9.75
CA GLN A 183 -6.24 22.58 -10.20
C GLN A 183 -5.86 23.89 -9.48
N TYR A 184 -6.82 24.73 -9.16
CA TYR A 184 -6.60 25.99 -8.45
C TYR A 184 -6.29 25.77 -6.97
N MET A 185 -6.94 24.80 -6.33
CA MET A 185 -6.61 24.37 -4.96
C MET A 185 -5.16 23.84 -4.92
N ILE A 186 -4.78 22.97 -5.86
CA ILE A 186 -3.44 22.40 -5.94
C ILE A 186 -2.41 23.49 -6.23
N ALA A 187 -2.67 24.39 -7.17
CA ALA A 187 -1.79 25.52 -7.46
C ALA A 187 -1.56 26.42 -6.24
N LYS A 188 -2.62 26.67 -5.45
CA LYS A 188 -2.54 27.41 -4.20
C LYS A 188 -1.69 26.71 -3.15
N LEU A 189 -1.87 25.40 -2.97
CA LEU A 189 -1.04 24.60 -2.07
C LEU A 189 0.43 24.61 -2.51
N ARG A 190 0.72 24.44 -3.80
CA ARG A 190 2.08 24.52 -4.34
C ARG A 190 2.75 25.88 -4.09
N ALA A 191 2.01 26.98 -4.27
CA ALA A 191 2.50 28.33 -3.97
C ALA A 191 2.85 28.48 -2.50
N ASN A 192 2.02 27.92 -1.59
CA ASN A 192 2.25 27.92 -0.17
C ASN A 192 3.47 27.05 0.21
N PHE A 193 3.62 25.86 -0.38
CA PHE A 193 4.80 25.00 -0.16
C PHE A 193 6.11 25.71 -0.51
N ALA A 194 6.11 26.49 -1.59
CA ALA A 194 7.28 27.27 -2.01
C ALA A 194 7.70 28.33 -0.99
N SER A 195 6.84 28.72 -0.05
CA SER A 195 7.17 29.66 1.03
C SER A 195 7.93 29.01 2.18
N ASP A 196 7.85 27.71 2.35
CA ASP A 196 8.61 26.94 3.36
C ASP A 196 9.71 26.11 2.69
N LYS A 197 10.92 26.68 2.65
CA LYS A 197 12.09 26.05 2.04
C LYS A 197 12.77 25.01 2.94
N SER A 198 12.34 24.88 4.18
CA SER A 198 12.94 23.95 5.15
C SER A 198 12.34 22.56 5.06
N ASN A 199 11.17 22.41 4.43
CA ASN A 199 10.45 21.16 4.30
C ASN A 199 10.10 20.86 2.84
N THR A 200 9.86 19.58 2.57
CA THR A 200 9.35 19.10 1.28
C THR A 200 7.93 18.58 1.48
N TYR A 201 7.03 19.08 0.65
CA TYR A 201 5.62 18.71 0.66
C TYR A 201 5.22 18.00 -0.62
N LEU A 202 4.30 17.06 -0.52
CA LEU A 202 3.81 16.26 -1.65
C LEU A 202 2.35 16.64 -1.97
N ILE A 203 2.05 16.64 -3.25
CA ILE A 203 0.68 16.51 -3.77
C ILE A 203 0.56 15.12 -4.33
N THR A 204 -0.34 14.34 -3.75
CA THR A 204 -0.62 12.97 -4.19
C THR A 204 -2.09 12.84 -4.59
N GLY A 205 -2.40 11.79 -5.33
CA GLY A 205 -3.78 11.51 -5.69
C GLY A 205 -4.02 10.03 -5.89
N ALA A 206 -5.26 9.59 -5.68
CA ALA A 206 -5.67 8.20 -5.77
C ALA A 206 -6.69 7.96 -6.90
N PRO A 207 -6.32 8.19 -8.17
CA PRO A 207 -7.22 7.97 -9.29
C PRO A 207 -7.61 6.51 -9.44
N GLN A 208 -8.79 6.28 -10.00
CA GLN A 208 -9.20 4.97 -10.46
C GLN A 208 -8.48 4.60 -11.75
N CYS A 209 -8.27 3.31 -12.01
CA CYS A 209 -7.42 2.86 -13.12
C CYS A 209 -7.96 3.07 -14.55
N PRO A 210 -9.26 3.26 -14.87
CA PRO A 210 -9.72 3.48 -16.23
C PRO A 210 -9.09 4.73 -16.88
N ILE A 211 -8.80 4.66 -18.17
CA ILE A 211 -8.35 5.79 -18.97
C ILE A 211 -9.27 5.90 -20.19
N PRO A 212 -9.98 7.05 -20.37
CA PRO A 212 -9.94 8.28 -19.55
C PRO A 212 -10.40 8.05 -18.11
N GLU A 213 -9.69 8.68 -17.16
CA GLU A 213 -10.03 8.57 -15.75
C GLU A 213 -11.28 9.41 -15.43
N PRO A 214 -12.31 8.81 -14.80
CA PRO A 214 -13.64 9.43 -14.75
C PRO A 214 -13.76 10.64 -13.81
N ASN A 215 -12.94 10.71 -12.76
CA ASN A 215 -13.06 11.72 -11.70
C ASN A 215 -11.87 12.67 -11.64
N MET A 216 -10.66 12.15 -11.71
CA MET A 216 -9.42 12.90 -11.55
C MET A 216 -8.70 13.20 -12.87
N GLY A 217 -9.15 12.65 -14.01
CA GLY A 217 -8.46 12.84 -15.30
C GLY A 217 -8.21 14.31 -15.65
N VAL A 218 -9.23 15.18 -15.46
CA VAL A 218 -9.11 16.62 -15.68
C VAL A 218 -8.14 17.26 -14.66
N ILE A 219 -8.16 16.80 -13.42
CA ILE A 219 -7.30 17.33 -12.35
C ILE A 219 -5.83 17.01 -12.68
N ILE A 220 -5.53 15.77 -13.02
CA ILE A 220 -4.18 15.29 -13.34
C ILE A 220 -3.64 16.00 -14.59
N SER A 221 -4.50 16.19 -15.58
CA SER A 221 -4.13 16.88 -16.83
C SER A 221 -3.82 18.37 -16.66
N ASN A 222 -4.21 18.99 -15.55
CA ASN A 222 -4.04 20.43 -15.32
C ASN A 222 -3.26 20.76 -14.03
N SER A 223 -2.70 19.75 -13.34
CA SER A 223 -1.97 19.94 -12.08
C SER A 223 -0.68 19.16 -12.06
N VAL A 224 0.25 19.56 -11.20
CA VAL A 224 1.47 18.82 -10.92
C VAL A 224 1.22 17.89 -9.72
N PHE A 225 1.21 16.59 -9.95
CA PHE A 225 1.24 15.57 -8.90
C PHE A 225 2.67 15.04 -8.73
N ASP A 226 3.04 14.71 -7.49
CA ASP A 226 4.30 14.02 -7.18
C ASP A 226 4.11 12.50 -7.24
N HIS A 227 2.97 12.01 -6.69
CA HIS A 227 2.62 10.60 -6.68
C HIS A 227 1.17 10.39 -7.13
N LEU A 228 0.95 9.32 -7.88
CA LEU A 228 -0.37 8.83 -8.25
C LEU A 228 -0.54 7.41 -7.72
N TYR A 229 -1.44 7.23 -6.77
CA TYR A 229 -1.79 5.97 -6.11
C TYR A 229 -2.93 5.30 -6.86
N VAL A 230 -2.65 4.78 -8.06
CA VAL A 230 -3.70 4.29 -8.97
C VAL A 230 -4.41 3.07 -8.39
N GLN A 231 -5.73 3.14 -8.27
CA GLN A 231 -6.57 2.08 -7.72
C GLN A 231 -6.85 1.01 -8.80
N PHE A 232 -6.05 -0.08 -8.83
CA PHE A 232 -6.23 -1.19 -9.78
C PHE A 232 -7.21 -2.25 -9.24
N TYR A 233 -8.37 -1.77 -8.74
CA TYR A 233 -9.46 -2.60 -8.21
C TYR A 233 -10.80 -1.91 -8.39
N ASN A 234 -11.90 -2.68 -8.31
CA ASN A 234 -13.30 -2.20 -8.43
C ASN A 234 -13.70 -1.60 -9.79
N ASN A 235 -12.90 -1.76 -10.83
CA ASN A 235 -13.10 -1.10 -12.13
C ASN A 235 -13.41 -2.06 -13.29
N ASN A 236 -13.86 -3.30 -13.02
CA ASN A 236 -14.19 -4.28 -14.06
C ASN A 236 -15.42 -3.90 -14.92
N ASN A 237 -16.28 -3.02 -14.42
CA ASN A 237 -17.55 -2.66 -15.06
C ASN A 237 -17.48 -1.34 -15.86
N TYR A 238 -16.30 -0.73 -16.01
CA TYR A 238 -16.13 0.44 -16.85
C TYR A 238 -16.10 0.08 -18.33
N THR A 239 -16.32 1.08 -19.21
CA THR A 239 -16.24 0.92 -20.68
C THR A 239 -14.86 0.40 -21.10
N VAL A 240 -13.81 0.87 -20.42
CA VAL A 240 -12.44 0.35 -20.54
C VAL A 240 -12.07 -0.22 -19.17
N PRO A 241 -12.35 -1.50 -18.94
CA PRO A 241 -12.15 -2.12 -17.65
C PRO A 241 -10.65 -2.29 -17.35
N CYS A 242 -10.29 -2.16 -16.07
CA CYS A 242 -8.92 -2.37 -15.61
C CYS A 242 -8.89 -2.91 -14.20
N ALA A 243 -7.87 -3.68 -13.90
CA ALA A 243 -7.52 -4.21 -12.57
C ALA A 243 -6.06 -4.69 -12.59
N LEU A 244 -5.69 -5.63 -11.74
CA LEU A 244 -4.33 -6.19 -11.69
C LEU A 244 -4.06 -7.29 -12.73
N GLY A 245 -5.04 -7.69 -13.54
CA GLY A 245 -4.87 -8.76 -14.53
C GLY A 245 -4.72 -10.17 -13.91
N ILE A 246 -5.14 -10.34 -12.67
CA ILE A 246 -5.07 -11.60 -11.91
C ILE A 246 -6.48 -12.12 -11.58
N ASN A 247 -6.58 -13.37 -11.14
CA ASN A 247 -7.85 -13.98 -10.65
C ASN A 247 -9.02 -13.88 -11.66
N GLY A 248 -8.72 -13.76 -12.96
CA GLY A 248 -9.70 -13.61 -14.02
C GLY A 248 -10.37 -12.23 -14.11
N ASN A 249 -9.83 -11.20 -13.43
CA ASN A 249 -10.34 -9.85 -13.52
C ASN A 249 -9.76 -9.08 -14.74
N ALA A 250 -10.12 -7.80 -14.87
CA ALA A 250 -9.75 -6.95 -16.00
C ALA A 250 -8.24 -6.78 -16.18
N PRO A 251 -7.76 -6.41 -17.39
CA PRO A 251 -6.34 -6.25 -17.68
C PRO A 251 -5.66 -5.19 -16.82
N PHE A 252 -4.38 -5.40 -16.52
CA PHE A 252 -3.53 -4.42 -15.87
C PHE A 252 -3.02 -3.39 -16.89
N ASN A 253 -3.29 -2.11 -16.63
CA ASN A 253 -3.04 -1.04 -17.58
C ASN A 253 -1.98 -0.02 -17.10
N TYR A 254 -0.98 -0.45 -16.31
CA TYR A 254 0.08 0.41 -15.80
C TYR A 254 0.77 1.25 -16.90
N ASN A 255 1.10 0.64 -18.04
CA ASN A 255 1.75 1.34 -19.15
C ASN A 255 0.87 2.42 -19.80
N ASN A 256 -0.46 2.27 -19.73
CA ASN A 256 -1.37 3.33 -20.20
C ASN A 256 -1.30 4.54 -19.27
N TRP A 257 -1.07 4.33 -17.98
CA TRP A 257 -0.88 5.40 -17.00
C TRP A 257 0.41 6.18 -17.24
N THR A 258 1.54 5.51 -17.52
CA THR A 258 2.79 6.19 -17.88
C THR A 258 2.63 7.02 -19.16
N SER A 259 1.91 6.47 -20.15
CA SER A 259 1.61 7.20 -21.39
C SER A 259 0.66 8.37 -21.16
N PHE A 260 -0.36 8.21 -20.30
CA PHE A 260 -1.34 9.26 -20.02
C PHE A 260 -0.70 10.49 -19.37
N ILE A 261 0.20 10.29 -18.39
CA ILE A 261 0.81 11.43 -17.69
C ILE A 261 1.90 12.12 -18.51
N ALA A 262 2.48 11.46 -19.52
CA ALA A 262 3.64 11.97 -20.28
C ALA A 262 3.43 13.37 -20.87
N ASP A 263 2.21 13.68 -21.32
CA ASP A 263 1.85 14.96 -21.92
C ASP A 263 1.10 15.90 -20.95
N THR A 264 1.20 15.66 -19.63
CA THR A 264 0.55 16.46 -18.59
C THR A 264 1.58 17.18 -17.72
N PRO A 265 1.17 18.19 -16.92
CA PRO A 265 2.05 18.75 -15.88
C PRO A 265 2.56 17.71 -14.86
N SER A 266 1.90 16.56 -14.77
CA SER A 266 2.27 15.42 -13.91
C SER A 266 3.23 14.43 -14.56
N ALA A 267 3.89 14.77 -15.69
CA ALA A 267 4.82 13.89 -16.42
C ALA A 267 5.97 13.34 -15.55
N GLY A 268 6.32 14.02 -14.45
CA GLY A 268 7.33 13.55 -13.50
C GLY A 268 6.78 12.72 -12.34
N ALA A 269 5.47 12.52 -12.28
CA ALA A 269 4.84 11.80 -11.16
C ALA A 269 5.29 10.35 -11.07
N LYS A 270 5.38 9.85 -9.83
CA LYS A 270 5.55 8.42 -9.58
C LYS A 270 4.20 7.72 -9.52
N ILE A 271 4.09 6.60 -10.19
CA ILE A 271 2.89 5.76 -10.24
C ILE A 271 3.08 4.62 -9.24
N PHE A 272 2.12 4.49 -8.34
CA PHE A 272 2.06 3.41 -7.36
C PHE A 272 1.02 2.38 -7.78
N ILE A 273 1.34 1.12 -7.59
CA ILE A 273 0.40 0.02 -7.82
C ILE A 273 -0.52 -0.06 -6.61
N GLY A 274 -1.74 0.45 -6.76
CA GLY A 274 -2.77 0.44 -5.71
C GLY A 274 -3.48 -0.90 -5.64
N VAL A 275 -3.49 -1.51 -4.46
CA VAL A 275 -4.02 -2.85 -4.21
C VAL A 275 -4.90 -2.91 -2.97
N PRO A 276 -5.90 -3.82 -2.90
CA PRO A 276 -6.57 -4.15 -1.65
C PRO A 276 -5.62 -4.92 -0.71
N ALA A 277 -5.57 -4.54 0.56
CA ALA A 277 -4.68 -5.16 1.55
C ALA A 277 -5.17 -6.53 2.06
N SER A 278 -6.38 -6.93 1.69
CA SER A 278 -6.95 -8.26 1.97
C SER A 278 -8.05 -8.60 0.96
N PRO A 279 -8.52 -9.86 0.90
CA PRO A 279 -9.64 -10.25 0.06
C PRO A 279 -10.95 -9.47 0.29
N LEU A 280 -11.12 -8.87 1.46
CA LEU A 280 -12.31 -8.09 1.79
C LEU A 280 -12.12 -6.57 1.54
N ALA A 281 -10.89 -6.11 1.34
CA ALA A 281 -10.56 -4.70 1.44
C ALA A 281 -11.23 -3.83 0.38
N SER A 282 -11.40 -4.33 -0.86
CA SER A 282 -11.89 -3.50 -1.97
C SER A 282 -13.40 -3.19 -1.88
N THR A 283 -14.21 -4.09 -1.31
CA THR A 283 -15.67 -3.94 -1.26
C THR A 283 -16.26 -4.12 0.13
N GLY A 284 -15.46 -4.46 1.13
CA GLY A 284 -15.92 -4.86 2.45
C GLY A 284 -16.62 -6.24 2.48
N THR A 285 -16.65 -6.97 1.36
CA THR A 285 -17.35 -8.24 1.17
C THR A 285 -16.49 -9.23 0.39
N PRO A 286 -16.81 -10.55 0.42
CA PRO A 286 -16.08 -11.57 -0.35
C PRO A 286 -16.02 -11.32 -1.87
N SER A 287 -16.94 -10.52 -2.43
CA SER A 287 -16.90 -10.17 -3.85
C SER A 287 -15.64 -9.38 -4.25
N GLY A 288 -14.96 -8.77 -3.29
CA GLY A 288 -13.71 -8.06 -3.49
C GLY A 288 -12.49 -8.95 -3.69
N ALA A 289 -12.58 -10.24 -3.35
CA ALA A 289 -11.45 -11.17 -3.39
C ALA A 289 -10.79 -11.30 -4.77
N GLN A 290 -11.55 -11.11 -5.84
CA GLN A 290 -11.02 -11.12 -7.20
C GLN A 290 -9.93 -10.06 -7.44
N TYR A 291 -9.97 -8.94 -6.73
CA TYR A 291 -9.00 -7.84 -6.87
C TYR A 291 -7.78 -8.00 -5.95
N TYR A 292 -7.85 -8.91 -4.99
CA TYR A 292 -6.75 -9.12 -4.05
C TYR A 292 -5.61 -9.89 -4.71
N ALA A 293 -4.40 -9.34 -4.64
CA ALA A 293 -3.16 -10.02 -5.01
C ALA A 293 -2.56 -10.71 -3.79
N ALA A 294 -2.44 -12.03 -3.82
CA ALA A 294 -1.61 -12.74 -2.84
C ALA A 294 -0.16 -12.23 -2.90
N PRO A 295 0.63 -12.34 -1.82
CA PRO A 295 1.98 -11.78 -1.78
C PRO A 295 2.87 -12.22 -2.96
N GLU A 296 2.76 -13.45 -3.42
CA GLU A 296 3.51 -13.99 -4.56
C GLU A 296 3.06 -13.36 -5.89
N GLN A 297 1.76 -13.13 -6.07
CA GLN A 297 1.20 -12.44 -7.23
C GLN A 297 1.64 -10.99 -7.25
N LEU A 298 1.60 -10.31 -6.08
CA LEU A 298 2.08 -8.93 -5.95
C LEU A 298 3.58 -8.84 -6.27
N ALA A 299 4.38 -9.79 -5.81
CA ALA A 299 5.82 -9.84 -6.11
C ALA A 299 6.09 -10.00 -7.61
N ALA A 300 5.31 -10.82 -8.32
CA ALA A 300 5.42 -10.98 -9.76
C ALA A 300 5.09 -9.67 -10.50
N ILE A 301 3.98 -9.02 -10.15
CA ILE A 301 3.57 -7.73 -10.74
C ILE A 301 4.64 -6.66 -10.48
N VAL A 302 5.07 -6.48 -9.24
CA VAL A 302 6.12 -5.50 -8.89
C VAL A 302 7.43 -5.81 -9.61
N GLY A 303 7.78 -7.09 -9.76
CA GLY A 303 8.98 -7.53 -10.46
C GLY A 303 9.02 -7.08 -11.92
N GLU A 304 7.87 -7.00 -12.59
CA GLU A 304 7.74 -6.55 -13.97
C GLU A 304 7.97 -5.03 -14.11
N TYR A 305 7.46 -4.22 -13.18
CA TYR A 305 7.44 -2.76 -13.32
C TYR A 305 8.47 -2.01 -12.46
N ARG A 306 9.14 -2.69 -11.53
CA ARG A 306 10.05 -2.04 -10.56
C ARG A 306 11.24 -1.29 -11.18
N SER A 307 11.59 -1.55 -12.42
CA SER A 307 12.66 -0.86 -13.16
C SER A 307 12.16 0.31 -14.00
N ASP A 308 10.84 0.50 -14.10
CA ASP A 308 10.25 1.64 -14.81
C ASP A 308 10.59 2.96 -14.09
N ALA A 309 10.86 4.01 -14.86
CA ALA A 309 11.24 5.32 -14.32
C ALA A 309 10.12 5.97 -13.48
N HIS A 310 8.87 5.66 -13.78
CA HIS A 310 7.71 6.17 -13.04
C HIS A 310 7.32 5.29 -11.86
N PHE A 311 7.90 4.09 -11.70
CA PHE A 311 7.52 3.23 -10.59
C PHE A 311 7.80 3.89 -9.24
N GLY A 312 6.75 4.12 -8.45
CA GLY A 312 6.81 4.73 -7.13
C GLY A 312 6.79 3.72 -5.99
N GLY A 313 6.17 2.57 -6.19
CA GLY A 313 6.00 1.55 -5.15
C GLY A 313 4.62 0.93 -5.13
N ILE A 314 4.17 0.58 -3.94
CA ILE A 314 2.86 -0.02 -3.69
C ILE A 314 2.05 0.95 -2.83
N MET A 315 0.77 1.13 -3.16
CA MET A 315 -0.21 1.73 -2.27
C MET A 315 -1.24 0.68 -1.87
N MET A 316 -1.76 0.73 -0.65
CA MET A 316 -2.79 -0.21 -0.23
C MET A 316 -3.96 0.43 0.51
N TRP A 317 -5.13 -0.06 0.21
CA TRP A 317 -6.35 0.12 0.97
C TRP A 317 -6.58 -1.14 1.80
N SER A 318 -6.52 -1.17 3.11
CA SER A 318 -6.07 -0.16 4.06
C SER A 318 -5.37 -0.82 5.25
N ALA A 319 -4.95 -0.04 6.24
CA ALA A 319 -4.20 -0.49 7.41
C ALA A 319 -4.89 -1.62 8.18
N GLY A 320 -6.17 -1.45 8.55
CA GLY A 320 -6.89 -2.48 9.29
C GLY A 320 -7.07 -3.79 8.52
N PHE A 321 -7.24 -3.72 7.20
CA PHE A 321 -7.28 -4.91 6.34
C PHE A 321 -5.90 -5.58 6.24
N SER A 322 -4.82 -4.79 6.22
CA SER A 322 -3.46 -5.31 6.27
C SER A 322 -3.17 -6.07 7.56
N ASP A 323 -3.60 -5.51 8.70
CA ASP A 323 -3.41 -6.12 10.03
C ASP A 323 -4.14 -7.46 10.14
N ALA A 324 -5.33 -7.56 9.56
CA ALA A 324 -6.12 -8.79 9.54
C ALA A 324 -5.59 -9.84 8.55
N ASN A 325 -4.72 -9.46 7.62
CA ASN A 325 -4.18 -10.32 6.57
C ASN A 325 -2.73 -10.69 6.84
N VAL A 326 -2.52 -11.60 7.79
CA VAL A 326 -1.19 -12.07 8.18
C VAL A 326 -0.82 -13.34 7.42
N ASN A 327 0.27 -13.29 6.67
CA ASN A 327 0.84 -14.42 5.94
C ASN A 327 2.30 -14.64 6.37
N ASN A 328 2.66 -15.86 6.72
CA ASN A 328 4.02 -16.21 7.19
C ASN A 328 4.52 -15.33 8.36
N GLY A 329 3.60 -14.90 9.24
CA GLY A 329 3.92 -14.02 10.37
C GLY A 329 4.11 -12.55 10.03
N CYS A 330 3.92 -12.15 8.77
CA CYS A 330 3.94 -10.76 8.32
C CYS A 330 2.55 -10.26 7.95
N THR A 331 2.20 -9.03 8.35
CA THR A 331 1.03 -8.32 7.81
C THR A 331 1.21 -8.05 6.31
N TYR A 332 0.13 -7.72 5.60
CA TYR A 332 0.24 -7.44 4.17
C TYR A 332 1.15 -6.23 3.87
N ALA A 333 1.18 -5.22 4.74
CA ALA A 333 2.11 -4.10 4.62
C ALA A 333 3.57 -4.54 4.75
N GLN A 334 3.88 -5.47 5.67
CA GLN A 334 5.21 -6.05 5.80
C GLN A 334 5.59 -6.92 4.60
N GLN A 335 4.62 -7.67 4.04
CA GLN A 335 4.80 -8.43 2.79
C GLN A 335 5.15 -7.49 1.63
N ALA A 336 4.38 -6.42 1.44
CA ALA A 336 4.63 -5.42 0.41
C ALA A 336 6.02 -4.77 0.57
N LYS A 337 6.42 -4.44 1.80
CA LYS A 337 7.75 -3.88 2.05
C LYS A 337 8.87 -4.89 1.74
N SER A 338 8.71 -6.15 2.11
CA SER A 338 9.65 -7.21 1.75
C SER A 338 9.79 -7.34 0.23
N ILE A 339 8.69 -7.30 -0.51
CA ILE A 339 8.67 -7.35 -1.97
C ILE A 339 9.43 -6.15 -2.56
N LEU A 340 9.18 -4.94 -2.07
CA LEU A 340 9.88 -3.75 -2.55
C LEU A 340 11.38 -3.79 -2.29
N VAL A 341 11.80 -4.30 -1.12
CA VAL A 341 13.21 -4.33 -0.71
C VAL A 341 13.95 -5.55 -1.27
N ASN A 342 13.35 -6.73 -1.15
CA ASN A 342 14.00 -8.01 -1.41
C ASN A 342 13.56 -8.65 -2.73
N GLY A 343 12.49 -8.17 -3.37
CA GLY A 343 11.88 -8.75 -4.57
C GLY A 343 11.04 -9.99 -4.29
N ALA A 344 10.79 -10.31 -3.02
CA ALA A 344 10.05 -11.49 -2.60
C ALA A 344 9.23 -11.19 -1.32
N PRO A 345 8.13 -11.91 -1.07
CA PRO A 345 7.39 -11.86 0.17
C PRO A 345 8.25 -12.21 1.39
N CYS A 346 7.71 -12.01 2.59
CA CYS A 346 8.34 -12.51 3.82
C CYS A 346 8.55 -14.02 3.72
N PRO A 347 9.73 -14.52 4.11
CA PRO A 347 10.01 -15.96 4.07
C PRO A 347 9.03 -16.70 5.01
N SER A 348 8.57 -17.88 4.57
CA SER A 348 7.83 -18.76 5.46
C SER A 348 8.75 -19.16 6.62
N SER A 349 8.27 -18.99 7.85
CA SER A 349 8.93 -19.50 9.07
C SER A 349 8.76 -21.03 9.17
N GLY A 350 9.17 -21.75 8.13
CA GLY A 350 9.31 -23.19 8.18
C GLY A 350 10.61 -23.58 8.92
N PRO A 351 10.68 -24.73 9.57
CA PRO A 351 11.94 -25.22 10.12
C PRO A 351 13.01 -25.24 9.02
N PRO A 352 14.28 -24.95 9.34
CA PRO A 352 15.33 -24.96 8.34
C PRO A 352 15.31 -26.30 7.61
N SER A 353 15.23 -26.27 6.29
CA SER A 353 15.30 -27.46 5.44
C SER A 353 16.60 -28.19 5.79
N SER A 354 16.48 -29.27 6.56
CA SER A 354 17.58 -30.19 6.75
C SER A 354 17.93 -30.77 5.37
N THR A 355 19.10 -30.48 4.90
CA THR A 355 19.73 -31.13 3.74
C THR A 355 19.48 -32.62 3.84
N PRO A 356 18.95 -33.30 2.80
CA PRO A 356 18.79 -34.75 2.86
C PRO A 356 20.17 -35.40 3.00
N ALA A 357 20.43 -36.01 4.15
CA ALA A 357 21.55 -36.94 4.28
C ALA A 357 21.29 -38.14 3.35
N THR A 358 22.26 -38.46 2.54
CA THR A 358 22.26 -39.63 1.64
C THR A 358 21.89 -40.89 2.39
N PRO A 359 20.92 -41.69 1.94
CA PRO A 359 20.57 -42.95 2.62
C PRO A 359 21.63 -44.00 2.41
N PRO A 360 21.97 -44.83 3.42
CA PRO A 360 22.66 -46.08 3.18
C PRO A 360 21.72 -47.09 2.50
N GLY A 361 22.27 -47.89 1.62
CA GLY A 361 21.57 -48.82 0.76
C GLY A 361 20.75 -49.92 1.44
N PRO A 362 19.95 -50.67 0.69
CA PRO A 362 18.80 -51.40 1.19
C PRO A 362 19.16 -52.75 1.79
N THR A 363 18.54 -53.05 2.93
CA THR A 363 18.40 -54.43 3.41
C THR A 363 16.90 -54.78 3.32
N ALA A 364 16.62 -55.78 2.51
CA ALA A 364 15.29 -56.33 2.30
C ALA A 364 14.82 -57.13 3.53
N THR A 365 13.59 -56.92 3.98
CA THR A 365 12.80 -57.97 4.67
C THR A 365 11.29 -57.65 4.62
N THR A 366 10.60 -58.55 3.91
CA THR A 366 9.19 -59.02 3.99
C THR A 366 8.08 -58.19 4.58
N MET A 367 7.00 -58.04 3.76
CA MET A 367 5.62 -57.69 4.13
C MET A 367 4.93 -58.69 5.07
N PRO A 368 3.92 -58.23 5.84
CA PRO A 368 2.55 -58.64 5.48
C PRO A 368 1.49 -57.50 5.54
N SER A 369 0.60 -57.64 4.64
CA SER A 369 -0.84 -57.36 4.45
C SER A 369 -1.61 -56.40 5.35
N SER A 370 -2.21 -55.43 4.67
CA SER A 370 -3.54 -54.79 4.80
C SER A 370 -4.16 -54.55 6.21
N THR A 371 -4.40 -53.26 6.47
CA THR A 371 -5.70 -52.78 7.00
C THR A 371 -5.89 -51.30 6.64
N SER A 372 -7.08 -50.98 6.13
CA SER A 372 -7.60 -49.65 5.83
C SER A 372 -7.61 -48.76 7.07
N VAL A 373 -6.99 -47.57 7.01
CA VAL A 373 -7.13 -46.56 8.06
C VAL A 373 -7.46 -45.21 7.39
N SER A 374 -8.53 -44.67 7.91
CA SER A 374 -9.12 -43.35 7.67
C SER A 374 -8.09 -42.21 7.64
N SER A 375 -8.35 -41.21 6.79
CA SER A 375 -7.65 -39.94 6.73
C SER A 375 -7.49 -39.30 8.12
N PRO A 376 -6.34 -38.77 8.48
CA PRO A 376 -6.19 -38.01 9.71
C PRO A 376 -6.79 -36.63 9.56
N THR A 377 -7.81 -36.36 10.36
CA THR A 377 -8.27 -35.02 10.68
C THR A 377 -7.11 -34.26 11.32
N ALA A 378 -6.74 -33.12 10.74
CA ALA A 378 -5.71 -32.25 11.29
C ALA A 378 -6.11 -31.83 12.71
N SER A 379 -5.24 -32.07 13.68
CA SER A 379 -5.39 -31.60 15.06
C SER A 379 -5.31 -30.07 15.11
N PRO A 380 -6.18 -29.38 15.86
CA PRO A 380 -6.14 -27.93 15.98
C PRO A 380 -4.89 -27.48 16.72
N THR A 381 -4.18 -26.53 16.15
CA THR A 381 -3.13 -25.76 16.83
C THR A 381 -3.78 -25.03 18.00
N GLY A 382 -3.36 -25.34 19.22
CA GLY A 382 -3.96 -24.84 20.46
C GLY A 382 -3.81 -23.33 20.65
N GLY A 383 -4.90 -22.62 20.40
CA GLY A 383 -5.10 -21.21 20.69
C GLY A 383 -6.60 -20.90 20.62
N THR A 384 -7.06 -19.90 21.38
CA THR A 384 -8.44 -19.42 21.31
C THR A 384 -8.52 -18.14 20.50
N VAL A 385 -9.62 -17.97 19.77
CA VAL A 385 -9.89 -16.80 18.91
C VAL A 385 -10.72 -15.79 19.71
N PRO A 386 -10.31 -14.51 19.77
CA PRO A 386 -11.09 -13.46 20.43
C PRO A 386 -12.40 -13.17 19.69
N GLN A 387 -13.29 -12.42 20.32
CA GLN A 387 -14.53 -11.96 19.68
C GLN A 387 -14.22 -11.30 18.33
N TRP A 388 -15.03 -11.61 17.32
CA TRP A 388 -14.92 -11.17 15.93
C TRP A 388 -13.73 -11.76 15.14
N GLY A 389 -12.79 -12.46 15.75
CA GLY A 389 -11.69 -13.13 15.06
C GLY A 389 -12.17 -14.30 14.20
N GLN A 390 -11.45 -14.63 13.15
CA GLN A 390 -11.76 -15.76 12.27
C GLN A 390 -11.51 -17.09 13.02
N CYS A 391 -12.50 -17.97 12.97
CA CYS A 391 -12.46 -19.28 13.62
C CYS A 391 -12.78 -20.46 12.67
N GLY A 392 -12.92 -20.19 11.38
CA GLY A 392 -13.20 -21.21 10.36
C GLY A 392 -13.45 -20.62 8.99
N GLY A 393 -13.66 -21.48 8.01
CA GLY A 393 -13.86 -21.16 6.59
C GLY A 393 -13.07 -22.14 5.71
N GLU A 394 -13.39 -22.23 4.42
CA GLU A 394 -12.65 -23.07 3.48
C GLU A 394 -11.21 -22.59 3.34
N GLY A 395 -10.23 -23.48 3.52
CA GLY A 395 -8.80 -23.13 3.50
C GLY A 395 -8.25 -22.52 4.81
N TYR A 396 -9.09 -22.32 5.84
CA TYR A 396 -8.62 -21.79 7.13
C TYR A 396 -7.87 -22.85 7.94
N SER A 397 -6.63 -22.53 8.34
CA SER A 397 -5.74 -23.41 9.10
C SER A 397 -5.43 -22.92 10.53
N GLY A 398 -6.05 -21.81 10.95
CA GLY A 398 -5.84 -21.22 12.27
C GLY A 398 -6.70 -21.86 13.36
N PRO A 399 -6.68 -21.31 14.63
CA PRO A 399 -7.47 -21.79 15.75
C PRO A 399 -8.97 -21.69 15.46
N THR A 400 -9.73 -22.74 15.82
CA THR A 400 -11.18 -22.80 15.57
C THR A 400 -12.02 -22.60 16.83
N GLN A 401 -11.40 -22.51 18.00
CA GLN A 401 -12.09 -22.38 19.27
C GLN A 401 -12.13 -20.92 19.73
N CYS A 402 -13.33 -20.38 19.94
CA CYS A 402 -13.51 -19.00 20.41
C CYS A 402 -13.27 -18.88 21.91
N VAL A 403 -12.81 -17.71 22.36
CA VAL A 403 -12.81 -17.35 23.80
C VAL A 403 -14.26 -17.28 24.30
N PRO A 404 -14.63 -17.97 25.40
CA PRO A 404 -15.96 -17.86 25.99
C PRO A 404 -16.32 -16.41 26.34
N PRO A 405 -17.57 -15.95 26.14
CA PRO A 405 -18.76 -16.73 25.79
C PRO A 405 -19.05 -16.91 24.31
N TYR A 406 -18.13 -16.53 23.43
CA TYR A 406 -18.34 -16.48 21.99
C TYR A 406 -18.30 -17.86 21.34
N GLN A 407 -19.07 -18.01 20.26
CA GLN A 407 -19.12 -19.23 19.46
C GLN A 407 -18.67 -18.93 18.02
N CYS A 408 -18.09 -19.94 17.36
CA CYS A 408 -17.70 -19.81 15.96
C CYS A 408 -18.93 -19.88 15.05
N VAL A 409 -19.31 -18.76 14.46
CA VAL A 409 -20.51 -18.62 13.62
C VAL A 409 -20.09 -18.50 12.15
N LYS A 410 -20.59 -19.40 11.30
CA LYS A 410 -20.38 -19.38 9.85
C LYS A 410 -21.07 -18.16 9.25
N GLN A 411 -20.33 -17.38 8.44
CA GLN A 411 -20.83 -16.20 7.72
C GLN A 411 -20.77 -16.36 6.20
N GLY A 412 -20.00 -17.34 5.74
CA GLY A 412 -19.83 -17.71 4.35
C GLY A 412 -19.00 -18.97 4.25
N ASP A 413 -18.76 -19.47 3.04
CA ASP A 413 -17.98 -20.69 2.84
C ASP A 413 -16.51 -20.50 3.23
N TRP A 414 -15.99 -19.31 3.09
CA TRP A 414 -14.59 -18.96 3.35
C TRP A 414 -14.35 -18.28 4.69
N TRP A 415 -15.42 -17.94 5.45
CA TRP A 415 -15.30 -17.17 6.68
C TRP A 415 -16.31 -17.60 7.76
N SER A 416 -15.78 -17.89 8.94
CA SER A 416 -16.54 -18.01 10.20
C SER A 416 -15.86 -17.15 11.27
N SER A 417 -16.61 -16.46 12.11
CA SER A 417 -16.05 -15.64 13.19
C SER A 417 -16.67 -15.91 14.55
N CYS A 418 -15.93 -15.59 15.60
CA CYS A 418 -16.38 -15.73 16.98
C CYS A 418 -17.37 -14.60 17.34
N ARG A 419 -18.64 -14.97 17.65
CA ARG A 419 -19.71 -14.02 17.99
C ARG A 419 -20.48 -14.47 19.22
#